data_540c00e905524ae43f2705c22314861e
#
_entry.id   540c00e905524ae43f2705c22314861e
#
_cell.length_a   1.000
_cell.length_b   1.000
_cell.length_c   1.000
_cell.angle_alpha   90.00
_cell.angle_beta   90.00
_cell.angle_gamma   90.00
#
_symmetry.space_group_name_H-M   'P 1'
#
loop_
_entity.id
_entity.type
_entity.pdbx_description
1 polymer ?
#
loop_
_entity_poly.entity_id
_entity_poly.type
_entity_poly.pdbx_seq_one_letter_code
_entity_poly.pdbx_strand_id
1 'polypeptide(L)'
;MSVISVFDGNFAFLSNFYPSPITISGETYPTVEHAFQALKTYDVAARRLIAAAPTPGKAKAMGRAVVLRADWEEIKEDVMKICLKAKFDIPELREKLLATGDAYLVEGTVWHDNEWGSCNCDRCKNIIGKNKLGNALMTIREEIRNDIG
;
A
#
# COMPACT_ATOMS: atom_id res chain seq x y z
N MET A 1 18.88 15.89 0.15
CA MET A 1 17.99 14.76 -0.21
C MET A 1 16.55 15.16 0.04
N SER A 2 15.69 14.97 -0.96
CA SER A 2 14.26 15.26 -0.82
C SER A 2 13.55 14.15 -0.05
N VAL A 3 12.56 14.53 0.73
CA VAL A 3 11.72 13.59 1.47
C VAL A 3 10.25 13.89 1.15
N ILE A 4 9.50 12.88 0.80
CA ILE A 4 8.04 12.98 0.65
C ILE A 4 7.45 12.22 1.84
N SER A 5 6.90 12.95 2.80
CA SER A 5 6.47 12.39 4.08
C SER A 5 4.96 12.43 4.29
N VAL A 6 4.20 12.90 3.29
CA VAL A 6 2.74 12.93 3.34
C VAL A 6 2.21 12.51 1.97
N PHE A 7 1.41 11.44 1.95
CA PHE A 7 0.86 10.91 0.71
C PHE A 7 -0.54 11.49 0.45
N ASP A 8 -0.56 12.80 0.20
CA ASP A 8 -1.78 13.52 -0.17
C ASP A 8 -1.48 14.56 -1.26
N GLY A 9 -2.47 15.31 -1.70
CA GLY A 9 -2.31 16.32 -2.74
C GLY A 9 -1.66 15.72 -3.99
N ASN A 10 -0.56 16.31 -4.42
CA ASN A 10 0.18 15.83 -5.60
C ASN A 10 0.81 14.45 -5.39
N PHE A 11 0.94 13.99 -4.16
CA PHE A 11 1.51 12.69 -3.82
C PHE A 11 0.47 11.69 -3.32
N ALA A 12 -0.81 12.00 -3.49
CA ALA A 12 -1.90 11.09 -3.10
C ALA A 12 -1.79 9.74 -3.82
N PHE A 13 -1.23 9.72 -5.03
CA PHE A 13 -1.06 8.48 -5.78
C PHE A 13 -0.16 7.46 -5.08
N LEU A 14 0.65 7.88 -4.10
CA LEU A 14 1.48 6.98 -3.31
C LEU A 14 0.68 6.27 -2.22
N SER A 15 -0.49 6.79 -1.85
CA SER A 15 -1.33 6.19 -0.82
C SER A 15 -2.00 4.91 -1.32
N ASN A 16 -2.12 3.91 -0.45
CA ASN A 16 -2.87 2.70 -0.74
C ASN A 16 -4.37 2.96 -0.93
N PHE A 17 -4.85 4.13 -0.48
CA PHE A 17 -6.26 4.53 -0.63
C PHE A 17 -6.57 5.15 -1.98
N TYR A 18 -5.54 5.46 -2.76
CA TYR A 18 -5.72 6.11 -4.06
C TYR A 18 -6.41 5.18 -5.07
N PRO A 19 -7.45 5.65 -5.78
CA PRO A 19 -8.13 4.83 -6.78
C PRO A 19 -7.17 4.34 -7.86
N SER A 20 -7.00 3.04 -7.94
CA SER A 20 -6.08 2.41 -8.88
C SER A 20 -6.51 0.96 -9.05
N PRO A 21 -7.49 0.68 -9.92
CA PRO A 21 -8.02 -0.67 -10.09
C PRO A 21 -6.90 -1.66 -10.44
N ILE A 22 -6.81 -2.71 -9.67
CA ILE A 22 -5.82 -3.78 -9.87
C ILE A 22 -6.50 -5.13 -9.81
N THR A 23 -6.01 -6.07 -10.61
CA THR A 23 -6.54 -7.43 -10.64
C THR A 23 -5.51 -8.41 -10.09
N ILE A 24 -5.88 -9.14 -9.05
CA ILE A 24 -5.01 -10.12 -8.41
C ILE A 24 -5.80 -11.40 -8.21
N SER A 25 -5.25 -12.52 -8.68
CA SER A 25 -5.89 -13.84 -8.57
C SER A 25 -7.32 -13.85 -9.12
N GLY A 26 -7.55 -13.12 -10.21
CA GLY A 26 -8.85 -13.10 -10.90
C GLY A 26 -9.88 -12.14 -10.32
N GLU A 27 -9.57 -11.43 -9.23
CA GLU A 27 -10.48 -10.45 -8.63
C GLU A 27 -9.94 -9.04 -8.84
N THR A 28 -10.81 -8.10 -9.24
CA THR A 28 -10.43 -6.70 -9.42
C THR A 28 -10.78 -5.90 -8.17
N TYR A 29 -9.80 -5.19 -7.66
CA TYR A 29 -9.92 -4.37 -6.45
C TYR A 29 -9.76 -2.89 -6.81
N PRO A 30 -10.59 -1.99 -6.23
CA PRO A 30 -10.52 -0.56 -6.55
C PRO A 30 -9.24 0.14 -6.09
N THR A 31 -8.58 -0.37 -5.06
CA THR A 31 -7.36 0.21 -4.49
C THR A 31 -6.45 -0.88 -3.96
N VAL A 32 -5.20 -0.54 -3.72
CA VAL A 32 -4.26 -1.44 -3.05
C VAL A 32 -4.79 -1.84 -1.66
N GLU A 33 -5.42 -0.91 -0.94
CA GLU A 33 -5.97 -1.23 0.38
C GLU A 33 -7.02 -2.33 0.32
N HIS A 34 -7.95 -2.26 -0.64
CA HIS A 34 -8.93 -3.32 -0.84
C HIS A 34 -8.23 -4.67 -1.07
N ALA A 35 -7.29 -4.71 -1.98
CA ALA A 35 -6.56 -5.94 -2.31
C ALA A 35 -5.79 -6.49 -1.12
N PHE A 36 -5.06 -5.63 -0.43
CA PHE A 36 -4.26 -6.03 0.72
C PHE A 36 -5.11 -6.64 1.83
N GLN A 37 -6.25 -6.02 2.12
CA GLN A 37 -7.18 -6.52 3.14
C GLN A 37 -7.79 -7.86 2.71
N ALA A 38 -8.19 -7.98 1.44
CA ALA A 38 -8.79 -9.21 0.93
C ALA A 38 -7.80 -10.39 0.98
N LEU A 39 -6.54 -10.14 0.71
CA LEU A 39 -5.52 -11.19 0.68
C LEU A 39 -5.11 -11.71 2.05
N LYS A 40 -5.63 -11.11 3.13
CA LYS A 40 -5.47 -11.63 4.48
C LYS A 40 -6.15 -12.98 4.70
N THR A 41 -7.10 -13.34 3.85
CA THR A 41 -7.89 -14.57 3.98
C THR A 41 -7.85 -15.38 2.69
N TYR A 42 -8.05 -16.70 2.82
CA TYR A 42 -8.24 -17.57 1.66
C TYR A 42 -9.70 -17.63 1.20
N ASP A 43 -10.64 -17.10 2.00
CA ASP A 43 -12.07 -17.18 1.69
C ASP A 43 -12.42 -16.29 0.50
N VAL A 44 -12.77 -16.92 -0.63
CA VAL A 44 -13.09 -16.20 -1.88
C VAL A 44 -14.33 -15.31 -1.71
N ALA A 45 -15.34 -15.76 -0.97
CA ALA A 45 -16.54 -14.96 -0.72
C ALA A 45 -16.21 -13.69 0.06
N ALA A 46 -15.35 -13.80 1.09
CA ALA A 46 -14.90 -12.65 1.86
C ALA A 46 -14.08 -11.68 0.99
N ARG A 47 -13.23 -12.21 0.12
CA ARG A 47 -12.44 -11.37 -0.82
C ARG A 47 -13.36 -10.57 -1.74
N ARG A 48 -14.42 -11.18 -2.26
CA ARG A 48 -15.40 -10.50 -3.13
C ARG A 48 -16.14 -9.39 -2.40
N LEU A 49 -16.52 -9.64 -1.15
CA LEU A 49 -17.19 -8.62 -0.35
C LEU A 49 -16.27 -7.42 -0.09
N ILE A 50 -15.01 -7.68 0.19
CA ILE A 50 -14.03 -6.61 0.38
C ILE A 50 -13.81 -5.83 -0.91
N ALA A 51 -13.70 -6.53 -2.06
CA ALA A 51 -13.57 -5.87 -3.36
C ALA A 51 -14.74 -4.94 -3.65
N ALA A 52 -15.94 -5.28 -3.17
CA ALA A 52 -17.15 -4.49 -3.38
C ALA A 52 -17.34 -3.40 -2.32
N ALA A 53 -16.44 -3.27 -1.34
CA ALA A 53 -16.55 -2.23 -0.32
C ALA A 53 -16.54 -0.84 -0.96
N PRO A 54 -17.42 0.08 -0.51
CA PRO A 54 -17.56 1.38 -1.17
C PRO A 54 -16.36 2.30 -1.00
N THR A 55 -15.52 2.08 0.02
CA THR A 55 -14.34 2.90 0.27
C THR A 55 -13.19 2.04 0.78
N PRO A 56 -11.93 2.48 0.60
CA PRO A 56 -10.80 1.75 1.18
C PRO A 56 -10.83 1.69 2.71
N GLY A 57 -11.41 2.70 3.37
CA GLY A 57 -11.59 2.67 4.83
C GLY A 57 -12.55 1.56 5.26
N LYS A 58 -13.62 1.33 4.48
CA LYS A 58 -14.55 0.25 4.73
C LYS A 58 -13.87 -1.11 4.51
N ALA A 59 -13.08 -1.23 3.45
CA ALA A 59 -12.30 -2.42 3.17
C ALA A 59 -11.35 -2.74 4.34
N LYS A 60 -10.71 -1.73 4.88
CA LYS A 60 -9.81 -1.87 6.04
C LYS A 60 -10.57 -2.39 7.27
N ALA A 61 -11.75 -1.85 7.54
CA ALA A 61 -12.59 -2.32 8.64
C ALA A 61 -13.00 -3.77 8.45
N MET A 62 -13.40 -4.15 7.23
CA MET A 62 -13.79 -5.53 6.90
C MET A 62 -12.61 -6.50 7.05
N GLY A 63 -11.42 -6.06 6.71
CA GLY A 63 -10.21 -6.88 6.83
C GLY A 63 -9.89 -7.29 8.27
N ARG A 64 -10.38 -6.56 9.26
CA ARG A 64 -10.19 -6.92 10.67
C ARG A 64 -11.06 -8.10 11.10
N ALA A 65 -12.12 -8.39 10.35
CA ALA A 65 -13.09 -9.42 10.69
C ALA A 65 -12.91 -10.75 9.94
N VAL A 66 -11.98 -10.81 8.98
CA VAL A 66 -11.77 -12.02 8.20
C VAL A 66 -11.00 -13.07 9.01
N VAL A 67 -11.16 -14.33 8.61
CA VAL A 67 -10.33 -15.41 9.14
C VAL A 67 -8.93 -15.24 8.56
N LEU A 68 -7.99 -14.84 9.39
CA LEU A 68 -6.63 -14.57 8.98
C LEU A 68 -5.91 -15.86 8.56
N ARG A 69 -5.30 -15.84 7.36
CA ARG A 69 -4.49 -16.97 6.90
C ARG A 69 -3.30 -17.18 7.83
N ALA A 70 -2.95 -18.44 8.06
CA ALA A 70 -1.94 -18.80 9.05
C ALA A 70 -0.54 -18.22 8.75
N ASP A 71 -0.23 -18.02 7.47
CA ASP A 71 1.08 -17.53 7.02
C ASP A 71 1.15 -16.00 6.87
N TRP A 72 0.11 -15.27 7.32
CA TRP A 72 0.01 -13.84 7.05
C TRP A 72 1.24 -13.04 7.51
N GLU A 73 1.71 -13.26 8.72
CA GLU A 73 2.86 -12.51 9.23
C GLU A 73 4.13 -12.75 8.41
N GLU A 74 4.26 -13.91 7.80
CA GLU A 74 5.42 -14.26 6.98
C GLU A 74 5.34 -13.64 5.58
N ILE A 75 4.14 -13.45 5.04
CA ILE A 75 3.96 -13.06 3.62
C ILE A 75 3.43 -11.66 3.41
N LYS A 76 2.99 -10.97 4.47
CA LYS A 76 2.29 -9.67 4.31
C LYS A 76 3.11 -8.63 3.53
N GLU A 77 4.42 -8.60 3.71
CA GLU A 77 5.26 -7.64 2.96
C GLU A 77 5.35 -8.03 1.49
N ASP A 78 5.43 -9.32 1.19
CA ASP A 78 5.40 -9.80 -0.20
C ASP A 78 4.05 -9.51 -0.85
N VAL A 79 2.96 -9.68 -0.13
CA VAL A 79 1.61 -9.36 -0.62
C VAL A 79 1.51 -7.88 -0.93
N MET A 80 2.00 -7.01 -0.06
CA MET A 80 2.01 -5.57 -0.31
C MET A 80 2.78 -5.26 -1.59
N LYS A 81 3.94 -5.86 -1.80
CA LYS A 81 4.73 -5.64 -3.01
C LYS A 81 4.00 -6.11 -4.27
N ILE A 82 3.30 -7.25 -4.20
CA ILE A 82 2.49 -7.73 -5.33
C ILE A 82 1.41 -6.71 -5.69
N CYS A 83 0.70 -6.20 -4.68
CA CYS A 83 -0.34 -5.19 -4.90
C CYS A 83 0.24 -3.90 -5.48
N LEU A 84 1.37 -3.44 -4.97
CA LEU A 84 2.01 -2.22 -5.45
C LEU A 84 2.56 -2.40 -6.86
N LYS A 85 3.11 -3.55 -7.20
CA LYS A 85 3.56 -3.82 -8.56
C LYS A 85 2.41 -3.74 -9.55
N ALA A 86 1.25 -4.31 -9.20
CA ALA A 86 0.07 -4.23 -10.05
C ALA A 86 -0.38 -2.77 -10.23
N LYS A 87 -0.37 -1.99 -9.16
CA LYS A 87 -0.73 -0.57 -9.22
C LYS A 87 0.21 0.22 -10.13
N PHE A 88 1.51 0.04 -9.97
CA PHE A 88 2.51 0.81 -10.71
C PHE A 88 2.86 0.21 -12.08
N ASP A 89 2.16 -0.85 -12.50
CA ASP A 89 2.10 -1.25 -13.90
C ASP A 89 1.16 -0.35 -14.69
N ILE A 90 0.28 0.39 -14.03
CA ILE A 90 -0.56 1.40 -14.67
C ILE A 90 0.37 2.52 -15.16
N PRO A 91 0.46 2.78 -16.49
CA PRO A 91 1.49 3.67 -17.05
C PRO A 91 1.55 5.05 -16.41
N GLU A 92 0.41 5.69 -16.18
CA GLU A 92 0.36 7.02 -15.57
C GLU A 92 0.94 7.03 -14.16
N LEU A 93 0.63 5.99 -13.37
CA LEU A 93 1.10 5.89 -12.00
C LEU A 93 2.59 5.54 -11.97
N ARG A 94 3.04 4.67 -12.88
CA ARG A 94 4.45 4.33 -13.00
C ARG A 94 5.29 5.56 -13.28
N GLU A 95 4.85 6.40 -14.20
CA GLU A 95 5.56 7.64 -14.51
C GLU A 95 5.62 8.59 -13.33
N LYS A 96 4.54 8.70 -12.58
CA LYS A 96 4.52 9.54 -11.38
C LYS A 96 5.48 9.03 -10.32
N LEU A 97 5.55 7.71 -10.13
CA LEU A 97 6.49 7.13 -9.17
C LEU A 97 7.94 7.41 -9.60
N LEU A 98 8.26 7.24 -10.88
CA LEU A 98 9.59 7.54 -11.40
C LEU A 98 9.92 9.03 -11.26
N ALA A 99 8.94 9.91 -11.42
CA ALA A 99 9.13 11.35 -11.29
C ALA A 99 9.47 11.78 -9.86
N THR A 100 9.24 10.94 -8.85
CA THR A 100 9.70 11.24 -7.49
C THR A 100 11.22 11.20 -7.38
N GLY A 101 11.91 10.70 -8.40
CA GLY A 101 13.36 10.68 -8.47
C GLY A 101 13.98 9.85 -7.36
N ASP A 102 14.87 10.46 -6.58
CA ASP A 102 15.54 9.81 -5.47
C ASP A 102 14.98 10.23 -4.11
N ALA A 103 13.79 10.86 -4.11
CA ALA A 103 13.17 11.27 -2.86
C ALA A 103 12.95 10.07 -1.93
N TYR A 104 13.20 10.27 -0.66
CA TYR A 104 12.89 9.29 0.37
C TYR A 104 11.38 9.32 0.62
N LEU A 105 10.74 8.16 0.54
CA LEU A 105 9.28 8.06 0.64
C LEU A 105 8.88 7.53 2.01
N VAL A 106 8.07 8.30 2.73
CA VAL A 106 7.60 7.94 4.07
C VAL A 106 6.08 8.04 4.11
N GLU A 107 5.41 6.96 4.50
CA GLU A 107 3.99 7.00 4.83
C GLU A 107 3.84 7.68 6.19
N GLY A 108 3.75 9.01 6.17
CA GLY A 108 3.55 9.79 7.38
C GLY A 108 2.13 9.61 7.90
N THR A 109 1.97 9.27 9.17
CA THR A 109 0.67 9.04 9.78
C THR A 109 0.49 9.87 11.04
N VAL A 110 -0.76 9.97 11.52
CA VAL A 110 -1.08 10.57 12.82
C VAL A 110 -1.93 9.63 13.66
N TRP A 111 -2.17 8.40 13.17
CA TRP A 111 -3.05 7.41 13.79
C TRP A 111 -2.28 6.20 14.35
N HIS A 112 -1.03 6.42 14.74
CA HIS A 112 -0.17 5.45 15.43
C HIS A 112 0.27 4.25 14.56
N ASP A 113 0.23 4.38 13.23
CA ASP A 113 0.76 3.35 12.35
C ASP A 113 2.27 3.51 12.22
N ASN A 114 3.01 2.73 13.00
CA ASN A 114 4.47 2.67 12.93
C ASN A 114 4.96 1.35 12.31
N GLU A 115 4.07 0.56 11.75
CA GLU A 115 4.39 -0.64 10.99
C GLU A 115 4.58 -0.30 9.51
N TRP A 116 3.52 0.13 8.84
CA TRP A 116 3.57 0.50 7.42
C TRP A 116 4.02 1.93 7.19
N GLY A 117 3.83 2.79 8.17
CA GLY A 117 4.22 4.17 8.11
C GLY A 117 5.10 4.58 9.28
N SER A 118 5.13 5.87 9.52
CA SER A 118 5.80 6.48 10.67
C SER A 118 4.88 7.58 11.21
N CYS A 119 4.39 7.40 12.42
CA CYS A 119 3.47 8.33 13.05
C CYS A 119 4.23 9.50 13.68
N ASN A 120 3.76 10.72 13.42
CA ASN A 120 4.37 11.94 13.93
C ASN A 120 3.51 12.68 14.96
N CYS A 121 2.49 12.02 15.54
CA CYS A 121 1.69 12.62 16.60
C CYS A 121 2.53 12.76 17.88
N ASP A 122 2.02 13.55 18.85
CA ASP A 122 2.75 13.80 20.09
C ASP A 122 3.12 12.53 20.86
N ARG A 123 2.26 11.52 20.82
CA ARG A 123 2.48 10.26 21.47
C ARG A 123 3.61 9.43 20.81
N CYS A 124 3.72 9.51 19.48
CA CYS A 124 4.64 8.70 18.69
C CYS A 124 5.89 9.44 18.22
N LYS A 125 6.03 10.73 18.50
CA LYS A 125 7.10 11.56 17.94
C LYS A 125 8.52 11.07 18.24
N ASN A 126 8.71 10.30 19.30
CA ASN A 126 10.01 9.74 19.65
C ASN A 126 10.18 8.30 19.19
N ILE A 127 9.21 7.75 18.45
CA ILE A 127 9.24 6.40 17.92
C ILE A 127 9.64 6.47 16.44
N ILE A 128 10.64 5.70 16.05
CA ILE A 128 11.00 5.57 14.64
C ILE A 128 10.11 4.49 14.04
N GLY A 129 9.18 4.89 13.16
CA GLY A 129 8.30 3.94 12.49
C GLY A 129 9.06 3.10 11.48
N LYS A 130 8.58 1.89 11.23
CA LYS A 130 9.22 0.95 10.29
C LYS A 130 9.08 1.38 8.84
N ASN A 131 8.05 2.16 8.51
CA ASN A 131 7.84 2.71 7.16
C ASN A 131 7.88 1.63 6.07
N LYS A 132 7.26 0.50 6.32
CA LYS A 132 7.30 -0.63 5.36
C LYS A 132 6.71 -0.27 4.00
N LEU A 133 5.65 0.55 3.98
CA LEU A 133 5.05 0.99 2.71
C LEU A 133 6.02 1.87 1.93
N GLY A 134 6.61 2.87 2.57
CA GLY A 134 7.59 3.74 1.90
C GLY A 134 8.78 2.95 1.37
N ASN A 135 9.28 1.99 2.16
CA ASN A 135 10.38 1.13 1.74
C ASN A 135 9.98 0.26 0.54
N ALA A 136 8.78 -0.30 0.54
CA ALA A 136 8.29 -1.09 -0.60
C ALA A 136 8.17 -0.24 -1.86
N LEU A 137 7.66 0.97 -1.74
CA LEU A 137 7.54 1.91 -2.87
C LEU A 137 8.91 2.24 -3.46
N MET A 138 9.90 2.52 -2.61
CA MET A 138 11.26 2.81 -3.06
C MET A 138 11.89 1.61 -3.75
N THR A 139 11.64 0.40 -3.25
CA THR A 139 12.12 -0.83 -3.87
C THR A 139 11.50 -1.03 -5.25
N ILE A 140 10.19 -0.83 -5.38
CA ILE A 140 9.49 -0.95 -6.66
C ILE A 140 9.97 0.10 -7.65
N ARG A 141 10.17 1.32 -7.20
CA ARG A 141 10.73 2.39 -8.03
C ARG A 141 12.08 1.98 -8.62
N GLU A 142 12.95 1.41 -7.80
CA GLU A 142 14.26 0.95 -8.26
C GLU A 142 14.15 -0.21 -9.24
N GLU A 143 13.27 -1.17 -8.97
CA GLU A 143 13.01 -2.29 -9.90
C GLU A 143 12.53 -1.79 -11.26
N ILE A 144 11.64 -0.80 -11.28
CA ILE A 144 11.13 -0.21 -12.52
C ILE A 144 12.28 0.46 -13.30
N ARG A 145 13.14 1.21 -12.63
CA ARG A 145 14.29 1.84 -13.25
C ARG A 145 15.21 0.82 -13.91
N ASN A 146 15.46 -0.29 -13.23
CA ASN A 146 16.33 -1.33 -13.75
C ASN A 146 15.73 -2.02 -14.96
N ASP A 147 14.41 -2.18 -15.00
CA ASP A 147 13.71 -2.78 -16.16
C ASP A 147 13.74 -1.87 -17.38
N ILE A 148 13.72 -0.56 -17.17
CA ILE A 148 13.76 0.44 -18.26
C ILE A 148 15.18 0.61 -18.78
N GLY A 149 16.11 0.58 -17.88
CA GLY A 149 17.52 0.76 -18.18
C GLY A 149 18.14 -0.48 -18.73
#